data_f2d669858d47186694d8ae167dc39bad
#
_entry.id   f2d669858d47186694d8ae167dc39bad
#
_cell.length_a   1.000
_cell.length_b   1.000
_cell.length_c   1.000
_cell.angle_alpha   90.00
_cell.angle_beta   90.00
_cell.angle_gamma   90.00
#
_symmetry.space_group_name_H-M   'P 1'
#
loop_
_entity.id
_entity.type
_entity.pdbx_description
1 polymer ?
#
loop_
_entity_poly.entity_id
_entity_poly.type
_entity_poly.pdbx_seq_one_letter_code
_entity_poly.pdbx_strand_id
1 'polypeptide(L)'
;MNRGRRRRPRFGRTRRAHARWPWLAALLVVGVAGAAIAFARRPAPPPRPVPNRAFRAATRPDAPATVWAVGDGADGSAAARAVARRITAGRPDRLLFLGDVYPDGTASDFRDRFATVYGSLARRTAPTPGNHDWPNHDLGYDPYWRSVTGAATPPWYAFRIGGWEVLSLNSEAPHGVASAQLRWLRARLRSGGGTCRLAFWHRPRRSAGRHGDQRDVAPLEDALVGHAALVLGGHDHDLQRLRPARGMVRLVVGAGGHGRYGIDTTDARLAFANDSVDGALRMRLAPRRATLEFIAASGRSLDRSSVGCQPR
;
A
#
# COMPACT_ATOMS: atom_id res chain seq x y z
N MET A 1 -53.57 -46.47 -43.46
CA MET A 1 -53.19 -47.33 -44.59
C MET A 1 -51.69 -47.30 -44.68
N ASN A 2 -50.92 -48.21 -44.57
CA ASN A 2 -50.63 -49.60 -44.72
C ASN A 2 -49.15 -49.80 -44.19
N ARG A 3 -48.96 -50.53 -43.19
CA ARG A 3 -48.42 -51.86 -42.95
C ARG A 3 -47.18 -52.30 -43.80
N GLY A 4 -46.18 -52.76 -43.11
CA GLY A 4 -45.13 -53.65 -43.57
C GLY A 4 -43.93 -53.65 -42.70
N ARG A 5 -43.82 -54.35 -41.71
CA ARG A 5 -43.46 -55.73 -41.28
C ARG A 5 -42.10 -56.24 -41.84
N ARG A 6 -41.19 -56.54 -40.85
CA ARG A 6 -40.33 -57.75 -40.73
C ARG A 6 -38.99 -57.66 -41.49
N ARG A 7 -37.83 -57.98 -40.85
CA ARG A 7 -37.36 -59.25 -40.21
C ARG A 7 -36.01 -59.06 -39.51
N ARG A 8 -35.86 -59.77 -38.40
CA ARG A 8 -34.51 -60.10 -37.82
C ARG A 8 -33.95 -61.33 -38.57
N PRO A 9 -32.67 -61.57 -38.57
CA PRO A 9 -32.11 -62.82 -38.04
C PRO A 9 -30.91 -62.72 -37.12
N ARG A 10 -30.66 -63.74 -36.53
CA ARG A 10 -30.05 -64.34 -35.39
C ARG A 10 -28.54 -64.65 -35.56
N PHE A 11 -27.87 -64.64 -34.40
CA PHE A 11 -26.80 -65.49 -33.89
C PHE A 11 -25.43 -65.55 -34.55
N GLY A 12 -24.41 -65.24 -33.73
CA GLY A 12 -23.04 -65.75 -33.84
C GLY A 12 -22.30 -65.57 -32.50
N ARG A 13 -22.27 -66.64 -31.69
CA ARG A 13 -21.42 -66.74 -30.49
C ARG A 13 -19.99 -67.04 -30.93
N THR A 14 -18.97 -66.28 -30.44
CA THR A 14 -17.62 -66.85 -30.26
C THR A 14 -16.96 -66.22 -29.05
N ARG A 15 -16.74 -67.05 -28.08
CA ARG A 15 -15.60 -67.32 -27.20
C ARG A 15 -14.75 -66.20 -26.64
N ARG A 16 -14.70 -66.26 -25.34
CA ARG A 16 -13.81 -65.61 -24.38
C ARG A 16 -12.31 -65.76 -24.74
N ALA A 17 -11.56 -64.65 -24.61
CA ALA A 17 -10.15 -64.70 -24.28
C ALA A 17 -9.91 -63.73 -23.18
N HIS A 18 -9.36 -64.24 -22.07
CA HIS A 18 -8.93 -63.47 -20.90
C HIS A 18 -7.70 -62.64 -21.23
N ALA A 19 -7.74 -61.32 -21.04
CA ALA A 19 -6.53 -60.53 -20.89
C ALA A 19 -6.65 -59.82 -19.55
N ARG A 20 -5.78 -60.25 -18.65
CA ARG A 20 -5.57 -59.62 -17.34
C ARG A 20 -4.57 -58.48 -17.51
N TRP A 21 -4.87 -57.36 -16.85
CA TRP A 21 -4.03 -56.29 -16.39
C TRP A 21 -3.66 -55.11 -17.31
N PRO A 22 -4.20 -53.95 -16.94
CA PRO A 22 -3.40 -52.72 -17.00
C PRO A 22 -3.58 -51.78 -15.79
N TRP A 23 -4.00 -52.26 -14.61
CA TRP A 23 -4.30 -51.34 -13.47
C TRP A 23 -3.08 -51.01 -12.61
N LEU A 24 -1.96 -51.71 -12.69
CA LEU A 24 -0.75 -51.40 -11.91
C LEU A 24 0.14 -50.31 -12.52
N ALA A 25 0.04 -50.05 -13.81
CA ALA A 25 0.80 -48.96 -14.44
C ALA A 25 0.19 -47.58 -14.20
N ALA A 26 -1.14 -47.49 -14.01
CA ALA A 26 -1.82 -46.23 -13.79
C ALA A 26 -1.57 -45.63 -12.40
N LEU A 27 -1.35 -46.43 -11.37
CA LEU A 27 -1.10 -45.95 -10.00
C LEU A 27 0.33 -45.36 -9.84
N LEU A 28 1.31 -45.79 -10.60
CA LEU A 28 2.67 -45.22 -10.53
C LEU A 28 2.78 -43.87 -11.22
N VAL A 29 2.03 -43.65 -12.31
CA VAL A 29 2.02 -42.36 -13.03
C VAL A 29 1.30 -41.28 -12.23
N VAL A 30 0.22 -41.61 -11.51
CA VAL A 30 -0.52 -40.65 -10.66
C VAL A 30 0.31 -40.27 -9.42
N GLY A 31 1.10 -41.21 -8.87
CA GLY A 31 1.99 -40.92 -7.72
C GLY A 31 3.15 -39.98 -8.08
N VAL A 32 3.75 -40.13 -9.25
CA VAL A 32 4.87 -39.28 -9.71
C VAL A 32 4.36 -37.90 -10.14
N ALA A 33 3.19 -37.81 -10.81
CA ALA A 33 2.58 -36.54 -11.17
C ALA A 33 2.09 -35.76 -9.94
N GLY A 34 1.54 -36.44 -8.92
CA GLY A 34 1.14 -35.83 -7.64
C GLY A 34 2.33 -35.27 -6.86
N ALA A 35 3.46 -35.98 -6.83
CA ALA A 35 4.70 -35.51 -6.17
C ALA A 35 5.34 -34.34 -6.92
N ALA A 36 5.32 -34.33 -8.26
CA ALA A 36 5.83 -33.23 -9.07
C ALA A 36 4.98 -31.96 -8.91
N ILE A 37 3.64 -32.08 -8.82
CA ILE A 37 2.73 -30.96 -8.60
C ILE A 37 2.85 -30.41 -7.16
N ALA A 38 3.11 -31.25 -6.17
CA ALA A 38 3.36 -30.81 -4.79
C ALA A 38 4.70 -30.09 -4.64
N PHE A 39 5.74 -30.44 -5.43
CA PHE A 39 7.02 -29.73 -5.43
C PHE A 39 6.96 -28.37 -6.15
N ALA A 40 6.12 -28.23 -7.18
CA ALA A 40 5.95 -26.99 -7.93
C ALA A 40 5.15 -25.89 -7.17
N ARG A 41 4.52 -26.22 -6.03
CA ARG A 41 3.70 -25.32 -5.23
C ARG A 41 4.31 -24.89 -3.90
N ARG A 42 5.61 -25.05 -3.71
CA ARG A 42 6.24 -24.36 -2.57
C ARG A 42 6.19 -22.86 -2.84
N PRO A 43 5.48 -22.07 -2.00
CA PRO A 43 5.51 -20.62 -2.15
C PRO A 43 6.98 -20.19 -2.11
N ALA A 44 7.37 -19.32 -3.05
CA ALA A 44 8.70 -18.75 -3.02
C ALA A 44 8.99 -18.20 -1.62
N PRO A 45 10.19 -18.42 -1.06
CA PRO A 45 10.55 -17.85 0.22
C PRO A 45 10.32 -16.34 0.14
N PRO A 46 9.77 -15.72 1.21
CA PRO A 46 9.53 -14.28 1.21
C PRO A 46 10.84 -13.58 0.87
N PRO A 47 10.81 -12.54 0.01
CA PRO A 47 12.01 -11.81 -0.36
C PRO A 47 12.71 -11.37 0.92
N ARG A 48 14.01 -11.65 1.03
CA ARG A 48 14.81 -11.19 2.16
C ARG A 48 14.66 -9.68 2.27
N PRO A 49 14.44 -9.12 3.47
CA PRO A 49 14.38 -7.68 3.65
C PRO A 49 15.71 -7.09 3.13
N VAL A 50 15.69 -6.46 1.98
CA VAL A 50 16.85 -5.71 1.50
C VAL A 50 16.95 -4.49 2.42
N PRO A 51 18.09 -4.25 3.09
CA PRO A 51 18.29 -3.04 3.87
C PRO A 51 18.11 -1.85 2.94
N ASN A 52 17.02 -1.10 3.09
CA ASN A 52 16.66 -0.07 2.14
C ASN A 52 17.52 1.17 2.34
N ARG A 53 18.71 1.18 1.76
CA ARG A 53 19.60 2.35 1.72
C ARG A 53 19.02 3.48 0.85
N ALA A 54 18.10 3.14 -0.07
CA ALA A 54 17.55 4.07 -1.04
C ALA A 54 16.69 5.18 -0.41
N PHE A 55 16.02 4.90 0.72
CA PHE A 55 15.15 5.87 1.41
C PHE A 55 15.76 6.51 2.66
N ARG A 56 17.06 6.34 2.90
CA ARG A 56 17.72 7.05 4.00
C ARG A 56 17.72 8.56 3.72
N ALA A 57 17.22 9.34 4.67
CA ALA A 57 17.40 10.77 4.64
C ALA A 57 18.90 11.12 4.67
N ALA A 58 19.30 12.17 3.96
CA ALA A 58 20.67 12.68 4.00
C ALA A 58 21.02 13.27 5.38
N THR A 59 20.03 13.55 6.21
CA THR A 59 20.15 14.09 7.56
C THR A 59 20.47 13.01 8.58
N ARG A 60 21.10 13.39 9.71
CA ARG A 60 21.27 12.50 10.87
C ARG A 60 19.91 11.94 11.28
N PRO A 61 19.73 10.63 11.49
CA PRO A 61 18.43 10.02 11.73
C PRO A 61 17.66 10.62 12.90
N ASP A 62 18.35 11.15 13.88
CA ASP A 62 17.78 11.72 15.11
C ASP A 62 17.67 13.26 15.09
N ALA A 63 18.20 13.93 14.06
CA ALA A 63 18.03 15.38 13.89
C ALA A 63 16.58 15.69 13.46
N PRO A 64 15.97 16.78 13.95
CA PRO A 64 14.65 17.20 13.52
C PRO A 64 14.54 17.32 12.00
N ALA A 65 13.49 16.77 11.42
CA ALA A 65 13.29 16.72 9.97
C ALA A 65 11.92 17.24 9.55
N THR A 66 11.84 17.83 8.36
CA THR A 66 10.60 18.23 7.71
C THR A 66 10.17 17.13 6.74
N VAL A 67 9.04 16.52 7.01
CA VAL A 67 8.45 15.45 6.20
C VAL A 67 7.10 15.93 5.68
N TRP A 68 6.87 15.72 4.40
CA TRP A 68 5.56 15.97 3.79
C TRP A 68 4.90 14.64 3.42
N ALA A 69 3.57 14.62 3.43
CA ALA A 69 2.79 13.48 2.96
C ALA A 69 1.68 13.95 2.02
N VAL A 70 1.43 13.18 0.96
CA VAL A 70 0.36 13.39 0.00
C VAL A 70 0.05 12.09 -0.74
N GLY A 71 -1.21 11.81 -1.00
CA GLY A 71 -1.70 10.77 -1.89
C GLY A 71 -2.58 11.37 -2.99
N ASP A 72 -2.95 10.55 -3.96
CA ASP A 72 -4.01 10.83 -4.92
C ASP A 72 -3.78 12.13 -5.74
N GLY A 73 -2.52 12.41 -6.07
CA GLY A 73 -2.10 13.67 -6.69
C GLY A 73 -1.24 13.54 -7.95
N ALA A 74 -1.10 12.33 -8.50
CA ALA A 74 -0.25 12.11 -9.67
C ALA A 74 -1.08 11.84 -10.94
N ASP A 75 -1.93 12.80 -11.32
CA ASP A 75 -2.77 12.74 -12.52
C ASP A 75 -2.31 13.72 -13.63
N GLY A 76 -1.30 14.54 -13.37
CA GLY A 76 -0.82 15.56 -14.30
C GLY A 76 -1.67 16.82 -14.36
N SER A 77 -2.69 16.99 -13.49
CA SER A 77 -3.56 18.16 -13.46
C SER A 77 -2.86 19.44 -12.98
N ALA A 78 -3.49 20.59 -13.20
CA ALA A 78 -3.02 21.85 -12.65
C ALA A 78 -3.08 21.86 -11.12
N ALA A 79 -4.09 21.21 -10.54
CA ALA A 79 -4.29 21.08 -9.10
C ALA A 79 -3.14 20.24 -8.48
N ALA A 80 -2.84 19.06 -9.03
CA ALA A 80 -1.72 18.23 -8.61
C ALA A 80 -0.39 18.98 -8.67
N ARG A 81 -0.13 19.70 -9.76
CA ARG A 81 1.07 20.55 -9.89
C ARG A 81 1.11 21.68 -8.85
N ALA A 82 -0.04 22.27 -8.47
CA ALA A 82 -0.07 23.30 -7.44
C ALA A 82 0.30 22.75 -6.06
N VAL A 83 -0.22 21.57 -5.70
CA VAL A 83 0.15 20.85 -4.47
C VAL A 83 1.65 20.51 -4.47
N ALA A 84 2.16 19.93 -5.57
CA ALA A 84 3.58 19.58 -5.71
C ALA A 84 4.52 20.79 -5.58
N ARG A 85 4.15 21.93 -6.19
CA ARG A 85 4.90 23.20 -6.01
C ARG A 85 4.93 23.64 -4.54
N ARG A 86 3.80 23.53 -3.84
CA ARG A 86 3.74 23.85 -2.40
C ARG A 86 4.65 22.96 -1.58
N ILE A 87 4.65 21.66 -1.84
CA ILE A 87 5.54 20.70 -1.17
C ILE A 87 7.00 21.05 -1.46
N THR A 88 7.34 21.29 -2.72
CA THR A 88 8.72 21.63 -3.17
C THR A 88 9.22 22.91 -2.49
N ALA A 89 8.38 23.97 -2.43
CA ALA A 89 8.71 25.21 -1.74
C ALA A 89 8.92 25.00 -0.22
N GLY A 90 8.32 23.98 0.36
CA GLY A 90 8.50 23.58 1.76
C GLY A 90 9.82 22.85 2.02
N ARG A 91 10.63 22.58 0.99
CA ARG A 91 11.97 21.94 1.06
C ARG A 91 11.98 20.68 1.95
N PRO A 92 11.17 19.65 1.65
CA PRO A 92 11.12 18.46 2.48
C PRO A 92 12.46 17.72 2.53
N ASP A 93 12.80 17.22 3.71
CA ASP A 93 13.83 16.20 3.87
C ASP A 93 13.35 14.87 3.28
N ARG A 94 12.03 14.61 3.37
CA ARG A 94 11.35 13.42 2.82
C ARG A 94 9.91 13.76 2.41
N LEU A 95 9.48 13.19 1.29
CA LEU A 95 8.08 13.11 0.89
C LEU A 95 7.58 11.68 1.09
N LEU A 96 6.49 11.48 1.81
CA LEU A 96 5.73 10.22 1.85
C LEU A 96 4.65 10.33 0.75
N PHE A 97 4.78 9.51 -0.28
CA PHE A 97 3.76 9.43 -1.33
C PHE A 97 2.83 8.26 -1.02
N LEU A 98 1.56 8.57 -0.75
CA LEU A 98 0.60 7.64 -0.19
C LEU A 98 -0.17 6.83 -1.25
N GLY A 99 0.35 6.77 -2.47
CA GLY A 99 -0.21 5.97 -3.54
C GLY A 99 -1.03 6.76 -4.55
N ASP A 100 -1.39 6.07 -5.58
CA ASP A 100 -2.18 6.41 -6.76
C ASP A 100 -1.51 7.38 -7.73
N VAL A 101 -1.02 6.76 -8.81
CA VAL A 101 -0.61 7.42 -10.04
C VAL A 101 -1.65 7.08 -11.11
N TYR A 102 -2.39 8.06 -11.55
CA TYR A 102 -3.57 7.88 -12.40
C TYR A 102 -3.22 7.80 -13.89
N PRO A 103 -4.09 7.14 -14.74
CA PRO A 103 -5.29 6.43 -14.27
C PRO A 103 -5.02 5.02 -13.73
N ASP A 104 -3.92 4.34 -14.15
CA ASP A 104 -3.74 2.91 -13.93
C ASP A 104 -2.33 2.51 -13.45
N GLY A 105 -1.51 3.50 -13.04
CA GLY A 105 -0.15 3.27 -12.55
C GLY A 105 0.78 2.60 -13.56
N THR A 106 0.53 2.78 -14.84
CA THR A 106 1.37 2.22 -15.92
C THR A 106 2.72 2.93 -16.01
N ALA A 107 3.67 2.37 -16.78
CA ALA A 107 4.96 3.02 -17.05
C ALA A 107 4.79 4.41 -17.68
N SER A 108 3.79 4.59 -18.55
CA SER A 108 3.45 5.91 -19.11
C SER A 108 2.90 6.87 -18.07
N ASP A 109 2.03 6.41 -17.16
CA ASP A 109 1.50 7.26 -16.10
C ASP A 109 2.61 7.74 -15.15
N PHE A 110 3.53 6.86 -14.79
CA PHE A 110 4.70 7.26 -14.00
C PHE A 110 5.58 8.26 -14.73
N ARG A 111 5.84 8.07 -16.04
CA ARG A 111 6.67 8.98 -16.85
C ARG A 111 5.97 10.32 -17.10
N ASP A 112 4.71 10.29 -17.53
CA ASP A 112 4.03 11.46 -18.10
C ASP A 112 3.24 12.24 -17.04
N ARG A 113 2.91 11.61 -15.89
CA ARG A 113 2.13 12.22 -14.83
C ARG A 113 2.94 12.34 -13.54
N PHE A 114 3.37 11.22 -12.90
CA PHE A 114 4.13 11.31 -11.65
C PHE A 114 5.43 12.11 -11.84
N ALA A 115 6.25 11.77 -12.84
CA ALA A 115 7.55 12.43 -13.04
C ALA A 115 7.41 13.91 -13.42
N THR A 116 6.35 14.30 -14.12
CA THR A 116 6.11 15.72 -14.46
C THR A 116 5.61 16.53 -13.26
N VAL A 117 4.95 15.90 -12.30
CA VAL A 117 4.41 16.56 -11.10
C VAL A 117 5.41 16.50 -9.94
N TYR A 118 5.93 15.31 -9.61
CA TYR A 118 6.76 15.06 -8.44
C TYR A 118 8.21 14.67 -8.76
N GLY A 119 8.63 14.66 -10.04
CA GLY A 119 9.97 14.18 -10.44
C GLY A 119 11.12 14.89 -9.76
N SER A 120 11.01 16.20 -9.49
CA SER A 120 12.01 16.96 -8.72
C SER A 120 12.15 16.49 -7.28
N LEU A 121 11.14 15.83 -6.74
CA LEU A 121 11.13 15.25 -5.38
C LEU A 121 11.39 13.74 -5.37
N ALA A 122 11.45 13.06 -6.53
CA ALA A 122 11.49 11.61 -6.62
C ALA A 122 12.58 10.97 -5.74
N ARG A 123 13.81 11.50 -5.76
CA ARG A 123 14.91 11.02 -4.91
C ARG A 123 14.70 11.19 -3.40
N ARG A 124 13.78 12.06 -3.00
CA ARG A 124 13.37 12.29 -1.60
C ARG A 124 12.06 11.61 -1.27
N THR A 125 11.42 10.94 -2.21
CA THR A 125 10.15 10.29 -2.00
C THR A 125 10.33 8.90 -1.40
N ALA A 126 9.53 8.60 -0.39
CA ALA A 126 9.30 7.27 0.14
C ALA A 126 7.86 6.87 -0.24
N PRO A 127 7.66 6.02 -1.25
CA PRO A 127 6.35 5.71 -1.78
C PRO A 127 5.71 4.50 -1.09
N THR A 128 4.38 4.42 -1.16
CA THR A 128 3.61 3.18 -1.11
C THR A 128 2.71 3.14 -2.35
N PRO A 129 2.39 1.97 -2.92
CA PRO A 129 1.44 1.92 -4.02
C PRO A 129 0.01 2.09 -3.52
N GLY A 130 -0.87 2.59 -4.40
CA GLY A 130 -2.31 2.58 -4.21
C GLY A 130 -3.01 1.57 -5.12
N ASN A 131 -4.33 1.56 -5.10
CA ASN A 131 -5.13 0.60 -5.86
C ASN A 131 -5.09 0.85 -7.38
N HIS A 132 -4.74 2.07 -7.83
CA HIS A 132 -4.45 2.35 -9.24
C HIS A 132 -3.04 1.89 -9.64
N ASP A 133 -2.07 1.88 -8.72
CA ASP A 133 -0.69 1.47 -9.01
C ASP A 133 -0.52 -0.06 -9.01
N TRP A 134 -1.22 -0.75 -8.09
CA TRP A 134 -0.91 -2.13 -7.75
C TRP A 134 -1.21 -3.15 -8.85
N PRO A 135 -2.29 -3.04 -9.63
CA PRO A 135 -2.55 -3.99 -10.72
C PRO A 135 -1.45 -4.05 -11.78
N ASN A 136 -0.74 -2.93 -11.99
CA ASN A 136 0.35 -2.79 -12.96
C ASN A 136 1.70 -2.51 -12.29
N HIS A 137 1.89 -2.88 -11.01
CA HIS A 137 3.08 -2.49 -10.24
C HIS A 137 4.39 -3.01 -10.85
N ASP A 138 4.38 -4.20 -11.43
CA ASP A 138 5.54 -4.83 -12.07
C ASP A 138 5.96 -4.12 -13.38
N LEU A 139 5.04 -3.43 -14.04
CA LEU A 139 5.27 -2.69 -15.28
C LEU A 139 5.46 -1.17 -15.05
N GLY A 140 4.88 -0.60 -14.01
CA GLY A 140 4.90 0.83 -13.72
C GLY A 140 5.67 1.18 -12.46
N TYR A 141 5.10 0.89 -11.29
CA TYR A 141 5.62 1.27 -9.97
C TYR A 141 7.04 0.74 -9.72
N ASP A 142 7.25 -0.56 -9.84
CA ASP A 142 8.54 -1.19 -9.52
C ASP A 142 9.68 -0.73 -10.44
N PRO A 143 9.53 -0.69 -11.79
CA PRO A 143 10.55 -0.17 -12.69
C PRO A 143 10.85 1.31 -12.46
N TYR A 144 9.81 2.14 -12.23
CA TYR A 144 10.01 3.56 -11.98
C TYR A 144 10.87 3.80 -10.73
N TRP A 145 10.48 3.22 -9.60
CA TRP A 145 11.22 3.41 -8.36
C TRP A 145 12.60 2.77 -8.39
N ARG A 146 12.78 1.68 -9.13
CA ARG A 146 14.11 1.12 -9.39
C ARG A 146 15.00 2.10 -10.15
N SER A 147 14.47 2.80 -11.13
CA SER A 147 15.22 3.81 -11.90
C SER A 147 15.64 5.01 -11.02
N VAL A 148 14.79 5.42 -10.10
CA VAL A 148 15.04 6.55 -9.17
C VAL A 148 16.05 6.19 -8.09
N THR A 149 15.98 4.97 -7.55
CA THR A 149 16.74 4.56 -6.37
C THR A 149 17.99 3.73 -6.66
N GLY A 150 18.08 3.19 -7.88
CA GLY A 150 19.13 2.25 -8.29
C GLY A 150 18.96 0.83 -7.71
N ALA A 151 17.86 0.55 -7.03
CA ALA A 151 17.58 -0.74 -6.40
C ALA A 151 16.09 -1.10 -6.46
N ALA A 152 15.77 -2.39 -6.36
CA ALA A 152 14.38 -2.84 -6.26
C ALA A 152 13.71 -2.24 -5.02
N THR A 153 12.51 -1.70 -5.18
CA THR A 153 11.69 -1.19 -4.08
C THR A 153 10.99 -2.36 -3.41
N PRO A 154 11.23 -2.61 -2.11
CA PRO A 154 10.47 -3.65 -1.42
C PRO A 154 8.98 -3.24 -1.34
N PRO A 155 8.05 -4.20 -1.37
CA PRO A 155 6.63 -3.90 -1.31
C PRO A 155 6.18 -3.31 0.04
N TRP A 156 7.00 -3.45 1.08
CA TRP A 156 6.91 -2.76 2.38
C TRP A 156 8.32 -2.62 2.96
N TYR A 157 8.56 -1.55 3.72
CA TYR A 157 9.88 -1.25 4.26
C TYR A 157 9.83 -0.29 5.45
N ALA A 158 10.99 -0.05 6.09
CA ALA A 158 11.14 0.90 7.17
C ALA A 158 12.42 1.71 7.02
N PHE A 159 12.39 2.96 7.48
CA PHE A 159 13.54 3.84 7.57
C PHE A 159 13.44 4.76 8.80
N ARG A 160 14.53 5.45 9.14
CA ARG A 160 14.57 6.39 10.28
C ARG A 160 14.77 7.82 9.80
N ILE A 161 14.00 8.74 10.39
CA ILE A 161 14.11 10.17 10.15
C ILE A 161 13.51 10.96 11.31
N GLY A 162 14.15 12.03 11.75
CA GLY A 162 13.63 12.91 12.80
C GLY A 162 13.49 12.25 14.17
N GLY A 163 14.24 11.18 14.45
CA GLY A 163 14.09 10.37 15.66
C GLY A 163 12.93 9.38 15.60
N TRP A 164 12.24 9.27 14.46
CA TRP A 164 11.12 8.35 14.23
C TRP A 164 11.50 7.20 13.31
N GLU A 165 10.94 6.03 13.58
CA GLU A 165 10.87 4.94 12.62
C GLU A 165 9.62 5.10 11.78
N VAL A 166 9.80 5.18 10.46
CA VAL A 166 8.73 5.31 9.48
C VAL A 166 8.55 3.97 8.78
N LEU A 167 7.32 3.45 8.82
CA LEU A 167 6.93 2.17 8.26
C LEU A 167 6.07 2.41 7.03
N SER A 168 6.59 2.11 5.82
CA SER A 168 5.79 2.00 4.61
C SER A 168 5.19 0.62 4.56
N LEU A 169 3.87 0.54 4.58
CA LEU A 169 3.10 -0.68 4.41
C LEU A 169 2.36 -0.63 3.08
N ASN A 170 1.85 -1.76 2.62
CA ASN A 170 1.14 -1.87 1.35
C ASN A 170 -0.26 -2.46 1.59
N SER A 171 -1.29 -1.62 1.46
CA SER A 171 -2.69 -2.03 1.60
C SER A 171 -3.20 -2.87 0.42
N GLU A 172 -2.45 -2.94 -0.69
CA GLU A 172 -2.86 -3.66 -1.91
C GLU A 172 -2.25 -5.07 -1.96
N ALA A 173 -1.06 -5.26 -1.37
CA ALA A 173 -0.46 -6.58 -1.21
C ALA A 173 -1.17 -7.41 -0.13
N PRO A 174 -1.02 -8.75 -0.11
CA PRO A 174 -1.58 -9.58 0.95
C PRO A 174 -1.17 -9.09 2.34
N HIS A 175 -2.15 -8.73 3.18
CA HIS A 175 -1.95 -8.14 4.51
C HIS A 175 -2.78 -8.83 5.62
N GLY A 176 -3.45 -9.94 5.32
CA GLY A 176 -4.16 -10.76 6.31
C GLY A 176 -3.24 -11.39 7.35
N VAL A 177 -3.83 -12.04 8.36
CA VAL A 177 -3.13 -12.55 9.56
C VAL A 177 -1.96 -13.48 9.27
N ALA A 178 -1.99 -14.23 8.17
CA ALA A 178 -0.94 -15.15 7.73
C ALA A 178 0.01 -14.53 6.67
N SER A 179 -0.13 -13.26 6.32
CA SER A 179 0.67 -12.63 5.26
C SER A 179 2.14 -12.45 5.65
N ALA A 180 3.00 -12.42 4.65
CA ALA A 180 4.43 -12.13 4.85
C ALA A 180 4.63 -10.71 5.39
N GLN A 181 3.82 -9.76 4.94
CA GLN A 181 3.87 -8.38 5.40
C GLN A 181 3.56 -8.27 6.90
N LEU A 182 2.49 -8.89 7.36
CA LEU A 182 2.11 -8.83 8.78
C LEU A 182 3.13 -9.55 9.67
N ARG A 183 3.71 -10.68 9.22
CA ARG A 183 4.82 -11.33 9.94
C ARG A 183 6.03 -10.42 10.06
N TRP A 184 6.41 -9.75 8.96
CA TRP A 184 7.50 -8.77 8.94
C TRP A 184 7.21 -7.60 9.90
N LEU A 185 6.01 -7.02 9.83
CA LEU A 185 5.60 -5.92 10.70
C LEU A 185 5.71 -6.31 12.18
N ARG A 186 5.13 -7.43 12.58
CA ARG A 186 5.20 -7.93 13.96
C ARG A 186 6.64 -8.17 14.43
N ALA A 187 7.49 -8.75 13.59
CA ALA A 187 8.90 -8.93 13.91
C ALA A 187 9.60 -7.58 14.10
N ARG A 188 9.33 -6.61 13.24
CA ARG A 188 9.89 -5.26 13.32
C ARG A 188 9.47 -4.53 14.59
N LEU A 189 8.21 -4.65 14.98
CA LEU A 189 7.68 -4.00 16.18
C LEU A 189 8.31 -4.55 17.45
N ARG A 190 8.62 -5.86 17.50
CA ARG A 190 9.31 -6.48 18.64
C ARG A 190 10.77 -6.07 18.79
N SER A 191 11.47 -5.79 17.69
CA SER A 191 12.92 -5.50 17.70
C SER A 191 13.27 -4.05 18.02
N GLY A 192 12.32 -3.13 18.12
CA GLY A 192 12.57 -1.70 18.24
C GLY A 192 11.97 -1.07 19.49
N GLY A 193 12.29 -1.59 20.69
CA GLY A 193 11.85 -0.97 21.95
C GLY A 193 12.27 0.50 22.04
N GLY A 194 11.41 1.34 22.58
CA GLY A 194 11.71 2.75 22.81
C GLY A 194 11.70 3.67 21.59
N THR A 195 11.18 3.23 20.43
CA THR A 195 11.19 4.02 19.20
C THR A 195 9.82 4.59 18.87
N CYS A 196 9.75 5.90 18.62
CA CYS A 196 8.55 6.53 18.06
C CYS A 196 8.30 6.05 16.63
N ARG A 197 7.06 5.67 16.32
CA ARG A 197 6.73 5.14 14.99
C ARG A 197 5.59 5.89 14.33
N LEU A 198 5.76 6.09 13.03
CA LEU A 198 4.76 6.52 12.07
C LEU A 198 4.62 5.42 11.02
N ALA A 199 3.39 4.99 10.72
CA ALA A 199 3.12 4.07 9.64
C ALA A 199 2.28 4.75 8.56
N PHE A 200 2.46 4.36 7.30
CA PHE A 200 1.65 4.85 6.19
C PHE A 200 1.40 3.75 5.14
N TRP A 201 0.23 3.82 4.53
CA TRP A 201 -0.21 3.00 3.40
C TRP A 201 -1.31 3.73 2.66
N HIS A 202 -1.88 3.16 1.60
CA HIS A 202 -2.85 3.88 0.76
C HIS A 202 -4.27 3.87 1.35
N ARG A 203 -4.93 2.71 1.47
CA ARG A 203 -6.36 2.62 1.88
C ARG A 203 -6.53 2.71 3.40
N PRO A 204 -7.05 3.82 3.95
CA PRO A 204 -7.12 4.05 5.39
C PRO A 204 -8.06 3.06 6.08
N ARG A 205 -7.66 2.51 7.24
CA ARG A 205 -8.55 1.67 8.05
C ARG A 205 -9.77 2.43 8.56
N ARG A 206 -9.62 3.74 8.78
CA ARG A 206 -10.66 4.65 9.29
C ARG A 206 -10.71 5.89 8.42
N SER A 207 -11.90 6.18 7.89
CA SER A 207 -12.17 7.38 7.11
C SER A 207 -13.64 7.76 7.23
N ALA A 208 -13.91 9.05 7.23
CA ALA A 208 -15.23 9.63 7.07
C ALA A 208 -15.50 10.09 5.61
N GLY A 209 -14.56 9.79 4.69
CA GLY A 209 -14.67 10.11 3.28
C GLY A 209 -15.56 9.13 2.51
N ARG A 210 -15.62 9.31 1.21
CA ARG A 210 -16.49 8.57 0.27
C ARG A 210 -16.29 7.05 0.32
N HIS A 211 -15.04 6.59 0.42
CA HIS A 211 -14.71 5.17 0.46
C HIS A 211 -14.87 4.55 1.86
N GLY A 212 -14.87 5.40 2.89
CA GLY A 212 -15.10 4.99 4.27
C GLY A 212 -14.02 4.06 4.85
N ASP A 213 -14.39 3.38 5.91
CA ASP A 213 -13.53 2.45 6.64
C ASP A 213 -13.12 1.23 5.79
N GLN A 214 -11.84 1.02 5.55
CA GLN A 214 -11.31 -0.15 4.86
C GLN A 214 -11.06 -1.28 5.88
N ARG A 215 -12.02 -2.19 6.02
CA ARG A 215 -12.02 -3.20 7.09
C ARG A 215 -10.95 -4.27 6.91
N ASP A 216 -10.58 -4.58 5.68
CA ASP A 216 -9.59 -5.60 5.32
C ASP A 216 -8.17 -5.25 5.80
N VAL A 217 -7.81 -3.96 5.90
CA VAL A 217 -6.51 -3.52 6.43
C VAL A 217 -6.43 -3.52 7.97
N ALA A 218 -7.49 -3.93 8.67
CA ALA A 218 -7.49 -4.02 10.13
C ALA A 218 -6.29 -4.78 10.72
N PRO A 219 -5.82 -5.92 10.16
CA PRO A 219 -4.67 -6.63 10.71
C PRO A 219 -3.39 -5.79 10.77
N LEU A 220 -3.17 -4.87 9.83
CA LEU A 220 -2.02 -3.95 9.84
C LEU A 220 -2.17 -2.92 10.97
N GLU A 221 -3.33 -2.27 11.06
CA GLU A 221 -3.56 -1.26 12.09
C GLU A 221 -3.57 -1.86 13.50
N ASP A 222 -4.19 -3.02 13.69
CA ASP A 222 -4.23 -3.69 14.99
C ASP A 222 -2.85 -4.10 15.50
N ALA A 223 -1.94 -4.49 14.61
CA ALA A 223 -0.56 -4.76 14.98
C ALA A 223 0.20 -3.52 15.47
N LEU A 224 -0.18 -2.32 15.02
CA LEU A 224 0.47 -1.05 15.37
C LEU A 224 0.00 -0.50 16.73
N VAL A 225 -1.08 -1.02 17.31
CA VAL A 225 -1.60 -0.55 18.60
C VAL A 225 -0.56 -0.71 19.71
N GLY A 226 -0.28 0.37 20.41
CA GLY A 226 0.76 0.42 21.43
C GLY A 226 2.20 0.53 20.89
N HIS A 227 2.37 0.53 19.56
CA HIS A 227 3.68 0.60 18.90
C HIS A 227 3.86 1.82 18.01
N ALA A 228 2.79 2.40 17.46
CA ALA A 228 2.83 3.59 16.62
C ALA A 228 2.00 4.72 17.22
N ALA A 229 2.43 5.96 16.99
CA ALA A 229 1.70 7.16 17.41
C ALA A 229 0.92 7.82 16.25
N LEU A 230 1.36 7.59 15.00
CA LEU A 230 0.78 8.18 13.79
C LEU A 230 0.53 7.10 12.75
N VAL A 231 -0.62 7.22 12.06
CA VAL A 231 -0.97 6.40 10.90
C VAL A 231 -1.53 7.32 9.82
N LEU A 232 -1.01 7.22 8.58
CA LEU A 232 -1.43 8.02 7.44
C LEU A 232 -1.98 7.14 6.33
N GLY A 233 -3.04 7.60 5.68
CA GLY A 233 -3.59 7.01 4.46
C GLY A 233 -3.90 8.08 3.41
N GLY A 234 -4.12 7.66 2.16
CA GLY A 234 -4.67 8.43 1.05
C GLY A 234 -6.08 7.94 0.71
N HIS A 235 -6.33 7.63 -0.59
CA HIS A 235 -7.50 6.96 -1.14
C HIS A 235 -8.80 7.76 -1.10
N ASP A 236 -9.19 8.33 0.04
CA ASP A 236 -10.23 9.33 0.08
C ASP A 236 -9.62 10.69 -0.27
N HIS A 237 -10.15 11.33 -1.32
CA HIS A 237 -9.58 12.56 -1.89
C HIS A 237 -9.97 13.78 -1.07
N ASP A 238 -9.53 13.77 0.17
CA ASP A 238 -9.82 14.78 1.17
C ASP A 238 -8.69 14.88 2.22
N LEU A 239 -8.88 15.71 3.24
CA LEU A 239 -7.96 15.86 4.35
C LEU A 239 -8.72 15.64 5.67
N GLN A 240 -8.30 14.62 6.43
CA GLN A 240 -8.92 14.32 7.71
C GLN A 240 -7.87 14.13 8.81
N ARG A 241 -8.19 14.58 10.01
CA ARG A 241 -7.52 14.17 11.24
C ARG A 241 -8.56 13.61 12.19
N LEU A 242 -8.44 12.34 12.51
CA LEU A 242 -9.32 11.69 13.46
C LEU A 242 -8.85 11.95 14.90
N ARG A 243 -9.78 11.95 15.84
CA ARG A 243 -9.49 12.01 17.28
C ARG A 243 -8.59 10.84 17.66
N PRO A 244 -7.64 11.04 18.59
CA PRO A 244 -6.78 9.96 19.05
C PRO A 244 -7.61 8.78 19.58
N ALA A 245 -7.29 7.58 19.12
CA ALA A 245 -7.91 6.36 19.61
C ALA A 245 -6.87 5.24 19.66
N ARG A 246 -6.90 4.41 20.70
CA ARG A 246 -5.95 3.31 20.93
C ARG A 246 -4.47 3.77 20.89
N GLY A 247 -4.21 5.01 21.37
CA GLY A 247 -2.87 5.62 21.40
C GLY A 247 -2.34 6.12 20.07
N MET A 248 -3.14 6.14 18.99
CA MET A 248 -2.74 6.58 17.65
C MET A 248 -3.61 7.73 17.14
N VAL A 249 -3.00 8.69 16.45
CA VAL A 249 -3.67 9.69 15.60
C VAL A 249 -3.64 9.18 14.17
N ARG A 250 -4.80 9.21 13.51
CA ARG A 250 -4.98 8.78 12.12
C ARG A 250 -5.28 9.98 11.24
N LEU A 251 -4.65 10.01 10.08
CA LEU A 251 -4.80 11.09 9.11
C LEU A 251 -5.09 10.51 7.73
N VAL A 252 -6.05 11.13 7.02
CA VAL A 252 -6.25 10.93 5.59
C VAL A 252 -5.66 12.14 4.87
N VAL A 253 -4.86 11.90 3.83
CA VAL A 253 -4.09 12.92 3.12
C VAL A 253 -4.17 12.66 1.61
N GLY A 254 -5.39 12.50 1.09
CA GLY A 254 -5.65 12.15 -0.31
C GLY A 254 -6.07 13.34 -1.19
N ALA A 255 -6.03 14.58 -0.68
CA ALA A 255 -6.36 15.77 -1.48
C ALA A 255 -5.17 16.26 -2.33
N GLY A 256 -4.45 15.34 -2.98
CA GLY A 256 -3.27 15.64 -3.80
C GLY A 256 -3.55 16.31 -5.16
N GLY A 257 -4.82 16.40 -5.56
CA GLY A 257 -5.25 17.14 -6.75
C GLY A 257 -5.98 16.33 -7.82
N HIS A 258 -6.28 15.05 -7.59
CA HIS A 258 -7.10 14.22 -8.49
C HIS A 258 -8.59 14.27 -8.14
N GLY A 259 -9.18 15.47 -8.18
CA GLY A 259 -10.55 15.68 -7.73
C GLY A 259 -10.70 15.59 -6.21
N ARG A 260 -11.90 15.81 -5.72
CA ARG A 260 -12.21 15.78 -4.30
C ARG A 260 -13.47 14.98 -4.04
N TYR A 261 -13.52 14.32 -2.89
CA TYR A 261 -14.69 13.59 -2.41
C TYR A 261 -15.24 14.28 -1.17
N GLY A 262 -16.57 14.20 -1.01
CA GLY A 262 -17.24 14.71 0.18
C GLY A 262 -16.93 13.89 1.43
N ILE A 263 -16.94 14.57 2.58
CA ILE A 263 -16.73 13.96 3.91
C ILE A 263 -18.06 13.97 4.67
N ASP A 264 -18.36 12.87 5.36
CA ASP A 264 -19.40 12.87 6.39
C ASP A 264 -18.92 13.65 7.61
N THR A 265 -19.24 14.95 7.64
CA THR A 265 -18.84 15.86 8.71
C THR A 265 -19.54 15.56 10.04
N THR A 266 -20.55 14.68 10.06
CA THR A 266 -21.24 14.24 11.29
C THR A 266 -20.51 13.11 12.01
N ASP A 267 -19.47 12.52 11.38
CA ASP A 267 -18.66 11.48 12.01
C ASP A 267 -17.95 12.00 13.26
N ALA A 268 -18.39 11.55 14.42
CA ALA A 268 -17.86 11.98 15.72
C ALA A 268 -16.35 11.68 15.92
N ARG A 269 -15.77 10.84 15.06
CA ARG A 269 -14.33 10.54 15.08
C ARG A 269 -13.48 11.70 14.56
N LEU A 270 -14.05 12.62 13.79
CA LEU A 270 -13.33 13.74 13.20
C LEU A 270 -12.91 14.77 14.27
N ALA A 271 -11.63 15.15 14.22
CA ALA A 271 -11.10 16.32 14.91
C ALA A 271 -10.84 17.48 13.93
N PHE A 272 -10.65 17.16 12.65
CA PHE A 272 -10.54 18.09 11.52
C PHE A 272 -10.95 17.37 10.24
N ALA A 273 -11.61 18.09 9.33
CA ALA A 273 -11.99 17.63 8.01
C ALA A 273 -11.96 18.78 7.00
N ASN A 274 -11.50 18.51 5.78
CA ASN A 274 -11.57 19.45 4.67
C ASN A 274 -11.66 18.70 3.33
N ASP A 275 -12.69 18.96 2.56
CA ASP A 275 -12.98 18.46 1.23
C ASP A 275 -13.08 19.58 0.18
N SER A 276 -12.78 20.81 0.55
CA SER A 276 -13.01 22.00 -0.29
C SER A 276 -11.76 22.48 -1.01
N VAL A 277 -10.55 22.11 -0.57
CA VAL A 277 -9.30 22.52 -1.19
C VAL A 277 -8.30 21.37 -1.31
N ASP A 278 -7.47 21.42 -2.35
CA ASP A 278 -6.34 20.50 -2.50
C ASP A 278 -5.18 20.93 -1.60
N GLY A 279 -4.43 19.97 -1.08
CA GLY A 279 -3.37 20.22 -0.13
C GLY A 279 -2.58 18.99 0.26
N ALA A 280 -1.72 19.16 1.24
CA ALA A 280 -0.85 18.11 1.77
C ALA A 280 -0.62 18.30 3.27
N LEU A 281 -0.07 17.27 3.91
CA LEU A 281 0.34 17.29 5.30
C LEU A 281 1.83 17.62 5.39
N ARG A 282 2.18 18.67 6.14
CA ARG A 282 3.54 18.94 6.59
C ARG A 282 3.72 18.44 8.01
N MET A 283 4.76 17.67 8.24
CA MET A 283 5.16 17.19 9.56
C MET A 283 6.56 17.69 9.90
N ARG A 284 6.77 18.19 11.13
CA ARG A 284 8.09 18.33 11.69
C ARG A 284 8.30 17.23 12.70
N LEU A 285 9.09 16.26 12.34
CA LEU A 285 9.45 15.15 13.22
C LEU A 285 10.69 15.55 14.05
N ALA A 286 10.58 15.41 15.35
CA ALA A 286 11.68 15.56 16.29
C ALA A 286 11.63 14.40 17.30
N PRO A 287 12.68 14.09 18.02
CA PRO A 287 12.65 13.03 19.02
C PRO A 287 11.45 13.19 19.95
N ARG A 288 10.62 12.13 20.01
CA ARG A 288 9.40 12.04 20.86
C ARG A 288 8.26 13.02 20.54
N ARG A 289 8.34 13.84 19.48
CA ARG A 289 7.29 14.78 19.13
C ARG A 289 7.19 14.96 17.61
N ALA A 290 5.97 14.96 17.11
CA ALA A 290 5.63 15.39 15.76
C ALA A 290 4.69 16.60 15.84
N THR A 291 5.01 17.68 15.08
CA THR A 291 4.04 18.75 14.76
C THR A 291 3.46 18.46 13.40
N LEU A 292 2.15 18.59 13.26
CA LEU A 292 1.37 18.27 12.08
C LEU A 292 0.67 19.54 11.60
N GLU A 293 0.68 19.76 10.28
CA GLU A 293 -0.02 20.90 9.69
C GLU A 293 -0.55 20.52 8.32
N PHE A 294 -1.87 20.56 8.15
CA PHE A 294 -2.47 20.52 6.83
C PHE A 294 -2.33 21.87 6.15
N ILE A 295 -1.79 21.87 4.94
CA ILE A 295 -1.51 23.09 4.18
C ILE A 295 -2.17 22.97 2.81
N ALA A 296 -3.02 23.94 2.47
CA ALA A 296 -3.62 24.05 1.14
C ALA A 296 -2.55 24.33 0.06
N ALA A 297 -2.82 24.02 -1.18
CA ALA A 297 -1.96 24.34 -2.32
C ALA A 297 -1.65 25.86 -2.41
N SER A 298 -2.56 26.73 -1.95
CA SER A 298 -2.35 28.19 -1.82
C SER A 298 -1.31 28.58 -0.75
N GLY A 299 -0.98 27.67 0.16
CA GLY A 299 -0.09 27.92 1.31
C GLY A 299 -0.83 28.26 2.60
N ARG A 300 -2.16 28.35 2.58
CA ARG A 300 -2.96 28.60 3.79
C ARG A 300 -2.88 27.37 4.71
N SER A 301 -2.59 27.61 5.98
CA SER A 301 -2.68 26.59 7.03
C SER A 301 -4.16 26.27 7.29
N LEU A 302 -4.52 25.00 7.26
CA LEU A 302 -5.89 24.52 7.43
C LEU A 302 -6.14 23.98 8.83
N ASP A 303 -5.17 23.22 9.36
CA ASP A 303 -5.22 22.64 10.71
C ASP A 303 -3.80 22.50 11.25
N ARG A 304 -3.64 22.67 12.56
CA ARG A 304 -2.39 22.44 13.27
C ARG A 304 -2.60 21.60 14.51
N SER A 305 -1.74 20.64 14.72
CA SER A 305 -1.77 19.80 15.91
C SER A 305 -0.38 19.28 16.25
N SER A 306 -0.25 18.58 17.36
CA SER A 306 1.00 17.91 17.73
C SER A 306 0.70 16.58 18.41
N VAL A 307 1.60 15.61 18.19
CA VAL A 307 1.51 14.28 18.76
C VAL A 307 2.81 14.02 19.52
N GLY A 308 2.67 13.71 20.80
CA GLY A 308 3.76 13.17 21.61
C GLY A 308 3.85 11.66 21.39
N CYS A 309 5.07 11.14 21.43
CA CYS A 309 5.31 9.71 21.43
C CYS A 309 6.02 9.34 22.74
N GLN A 310 5.38 8.47 23.50
CA GLN A 310 6.02 7.81 24.64
C GLN A 310 6.34 6.38 24.21
N PRO A 311 7.60 6.08 23.88
CA PRO A 311 8.00 4.72 23.55
C PRO A 311 7.82 3.83 24.77
N ARG A 312 7.19 2.69 24.57
CA ARG A 312 7.08 1.63 25.58
C ARG A 312 8.25 0.66 25.47
#